data_d283cf1857f605c0e7a0301c34556028
#
_entry.id   d283cf1857f605c0e7a0301c34556028
#
_cell.length_a   1.000
_cell.length_b   1.000
_cell.length_c   1.000
_cell.angle_alpha   90.00
_cell.angle_beta   90.00
_cell.angle_gamma   90.00
#
_symmetry.space_group_name_H-M   'P 1'
#
loop_
_entity.id
_entity.type
_entity.pdbx_description
1 polymer ?
#
loop_
_entity_poly.entity_id
_entity_poly.type
_entity_poly.pdbx_seq_one_letter_code
_entity_poly.pdbx_strand_id
1 'polypeptide(L)'
;MHEYPENSGVEYETVKYIASELDALGIEYVVVPEGGIIGQIHGGKPGKTVLLRADMDALPIKESKTNLKKEKVCISKNDGISHACGHDAHTAMLLAEAKILNENKEDLNGNIVLLFERGEEAGGNIKNLLPYAVETMKLKIDTCMATHVKWDVPTGTISAEPGAVFSGAYGFIIKLHGQAGHGDDDGKRRGAV
;
A
#
# COMPACT_ATOMS: atom_id res chain seq x y z
N MET A 1 8.97 8.29 -6.34
CA MET A 1 8.68 6.94 -5.79
C MET A 1 9.20 5.85 -6.73
N HIS A 2 8.73 5.72 -7.99
CA HIS A 2 9.11 4.62 -8.88
C HIS A 2 10.63 4.40 -9.03
N GLU A 3 11.39 5.48 -9.22
CA GLU A 3 12.87 5.41 -9.35
C GLU A 3 13.61 5.05 -8.06
N TYR A 4 13.02 5.30 -6.89
CA TYR A 4 13.62 5.06 -5.58
C TYR A 4 12.63 4.30 -4.69
N PRO A 5 12.29 3.05 -5.06
CA PRO A 5 11.38 2.23 -4.29
C PRO A 5 12.01 1.78 -2.99
N GLU A 6 11.20 1.63 -1.95
CA GLU A 6 11.60 1.08 -0.66
C GLU A 6 10.81 -0.21 -0.39
N ASN A 7 11.49 -1.21 0.16
CA ASN A 7 10.84 -2.48 0.50
C ASN A 7 9.78 -2.30 1.59
N SER A 8 8.83 -3.23 1.58
CA SER A 8 7.78 -3.35 2.57
C SER A 8 8.31 -3.27 4.01
N GLY A 9 7.77 -2.35 4.80
CA GLY A 9 8.13 -2.10 6.20
C GLY A 9 9.28 -1.13 6.43
N VAL A 10 9.98 -0.64 5.39
CA VAL A 10 11.11 0.28 5.51
C VAL A 10 10.96 1.55 4.63
N GLU A 11 9.73 1.97 4.35
CA GLU A 11 9.36 3.07 3.46
C GLU A 11 9.55 4.45 4.11
N TYR A 12 10.74 4.73 4.64
CA TYR A 12 11.00 5.95 5.42
C TYR A 12 11.08 7.21 4.55
N GLU A 13 11.74 7.13 3.40
CA GLU A 13 11.85 8.25 2.47
C GLU A 13 10.54 8.47 1.71
N THR A 14 9.83 7.39 1.39
CA THR A 14 8.49 7.43 0.79
C THR A 14 7.50 8.16 1.69
N VAL A 15 7.51 7.86 3.00
CA VAL A 15 6.68 8.58 3.99
C VAL A 15 7.03 10.07 4.01
N LYS A 16 8.31 10.43 4.02
CA LYS A 16 8.75 11.85 3.98
C LYS A 16 8.30 12.55 2.70
N TYR A 17 8.40 11.86 1.56
CA TYR A 17 7.94 12.38 0.28
C TYR A 17 6.44 12.67 0.31
N ILE A 18 5.61 11.71 0.73
CA ILE A 18 4.16 11.89 0.83
C ILE A 18 3.82 13.04 1.81
N ALA A 19 4.50 13.08 2.96
CA ALA A 19 4.33 14.16 3.94
C ALA A 19 4.60 15.54 3.30
N SER A 20 5.70 15.66 2.54
CA SER A 20 6.04 16.91 1.85
C SER A 20 5.01 17.33 0.80
N GLU A 21 4.38 16.37 0.10
CA GLU A 21 3.30 16.65 -0.85
C GLU A 21 2.04 17.14 -0.11
N LEU A 22 1.70 16.54 1.03
CA LEU A 22 0.57 16.97 1.86
C LEU A 22 0.81 18.36 2.45
N ASP A 23 2.04 18.66 2.91
CA ASP A 23 2.45 20.00 3.35
C ASP A 23 2.27 21.03 2.24
N ALA A 24 2.72 20.71 1.02
CA ALA A 24 2.59 21.61 -0.14
C ALA A 24 1.12 21.86 -0.51
N LEU A 25 0.24 20.92 -0.24
CA LEU A 25 -1.21 21.04 -0.44
C LEU A 25 -1.92 21.73 0.74
N GLY A 26 -1.24 21.97 1.86
CA GLY A 26 -1.84 22.49 3.09
C GLY A 26 -2.87 21.54 3.71
N ILE A 27 -2.66 20.23 3.57
CA ILE A 27 -3.52 19.19 4.14
C ILE A 27 -2.95 18.77 5.49
N GLU A 28 -3.79 18.79 6.53
CA GLU A 28 -3.41 18.29 7.85
C GLU A 28 -3.20 16.78 7.84
N TYR A 29 -2.12 16.32 8.47
CA TYR A 29 -1.84 14.88 8.57
C TYR A 29 -1.09 14.50 9.85
N VAL A 30 -1.10 13.20 10.13
CA VAL A 30 -0.32 12.57 11.20
C VAL A 30 0.48 11.42 10.63
N VAL A 31 1.78 11.37 10.94
CA VAL A 31 2.60 10.19 10.67
C VAL A 31 2.43 9.21 11.83
N VAL A 32 1.89 8.04 11.53
CA VAL A 32 1.70 6.97 12.50
C VAL A 32 2.92 6.06 12.48
N PRO A 33 3.64 5.90 13.60
CA PRO A 33 4.79 5.00 13.66
C PRO A 33 4.44 3.60 13.17
N GLU A 34 5.29 3.02 12.32
CA GLU A 34 5.11 1.70 11.70
C GLU A 34 3.79 1.53 10.90
N GLY A 35 2.99 2.57 10.77
CA GLY A 35 1.69 2.53 10.09
C GLY A 35 1.70 3.18 8.71
N GLY A 36 2.14 4.43 8.66
CA GLY A 36 2.10 5.29 7.47
C GLY A 36 1.57 6.68 7.78
N ILE A 37 0.69 7.22 6.95
CA ILE A 37 0.17 8.59 7.11
C ILE A 37 -1.36 8.58 7.09
N ILE A 38 -1.94 9.40 7.97
CA ILE A 38 -3.38 9.72 7.98
C ILE A 38 -3.52 11.22 7.74
N GLY A 39 -4.06 11.60 6.57
CA GLY A 39 -4.41 12.98 6.24
C GLY A 39 -5.91 13.22 6.41
N GLN A 40 -6.31 14.51 6.55
CA GLN A 40 -7.70 14.89 6.68
C GLN A 40 -8.03 16.10 5.82
N ILE A 41 -9.16 16.04 5.11
CA ILE A 41 -9.74 17.17 4.41
C ILE A 41 -11.15 17.37 4.97
N HIS A 42 -11.37 18.54 5.57
CA HIS A 42 -12.67 18.92 6.11
C HIS A 42 -13.48 19.62 5.05
N GLY A 43 -14.61 19.05 4.68
CA GLY A 43 -15.51 19.67 3.70
C GLY A 43 -16.28 20.86 4.30
N GLY A 44 -16.65 21.79 3.43
CA GLY A 44 -17.38 23.02 3.82
C GLY A 44 -18.82 22.78 4.25
N LYS A 45 -19.37 21.57 4.04
CA LYS A 45 -20.77 21.23 4.35
C LYS A 45 -20.84 19.96 5.20
N PRO A 46 -21.82 19.83 6.11
CA PRO A 46 -22.00 18.62 6.88
C PRO A 46 -22.26 17.39 6.00
N GLY A 47 -21.72 16.24 6.39
CA GLY A 47 -21.92 14.99 5.66
C GLY A 47 -21.19 13.81 6.28
N LYS A 48 -21.05 12.74 5.50
CA LYS A 48 -20.36 11.51 5.90
C LYS A 48 -18.85 11.66 5.74
N THR A 49 -18.10 10.80 6.41
CA THR A 49 -16.66 10.70 6.24
C THR A 49 -16.30 9.50 5.36
N VAL A 50 -15.60 9.77 4.27
CA VAL A 50 -15.07 8.77 3.35
C VAL A 50 -13.58 8.59 3.61
N LEU A 51 -13.12 7.35 3.79
CA LEU A 51 -11.72 7.01 3.84
C LEU A 51 -11.25 6.56 2.46
N LEU A 52 -10.18 7.17 1.95
CA LEU A 52 -9.49 6.78 0.73
C LEU A 52 -8.12 6.18 1.11
N ARG A 53 -7.79 5.01 0.58
CA ARG A 53 -6.57 4.27 0.94
C ARG A 53 -5.69 4.02 -0.27
N ALA A 54 -4.39 4.21 -0.09
CA ALA A 54 -3.33 3.70 -0.95
C ALA A 54 -2.23 3.06 -0.11
N ASP A 55 -1.63 2.01 -0.62
CA ASP A 55 -0.37 1.45 -0.15
C ASP A 55 0.82 2.15 -0.83
N MET A 56 2.03 1.99 -0.25
CA MET A 56 3.21 2.74 -0.73
C MET A 56 4.48 1.91 -0.87
N ASP A 57 4.47 0.65 -0.46
CA ASP A 57 5.64 -0.20 -0.41
C ASP A 57 5.99 -0.87 -1.74
N ALA A 58 7.24 -1.31 -1.87
CA ALA A 58 7.75 -2.04 -3.02
C ALA A 58 8.16 -3.46 -2.64
N LEU A 59 8.45 -4.26 -3.65
CA LEU A 59 8.83 -5.66 -3.55
C LEU A 59 10.32 -5.88 -3.84
N PRO A 60 10.96 -6.90 -3.23
CA PRO A 60 12.33 -7.28 -3.52
C PRO A 60 12.42 -8.01 -4.87
N ILE A 61 12.04 -7.32 -5.93
CA ILE A 61 12.00 -7.82 -7.30
C ILE A 61 12.83 -6.90 -8.20
N LYS A 62 13.79 -7.48 -8.91
CA LYS A 62 14.59 -6.74 -9.89
C LYS A 62 13.73 -6.30 -11.07
N GLU A 63 13.69 -5.01 -11.33
CA GLU A 63 12.93 -4.47 -12.44
C GLU A 63 13.58 -4.76 -13.80
N SER A 64 12.77 -5.18 -14.78
CA SER A 64 13.19 -5.31 -16.17
C SER A 64 13.33 -3.93 -16.81
N LYS A 65 14.37 -3.74 -17.62
CA LYS A 65 14.56 -2.52 -18.44
C LYS A 65 13.51 -2.35 -19.54
N THR A 66 12.83 -3.43 -19.88
CA THR A 66 11.83 -3.43 -20.95
C THR A 66 10.47 -3.84 -20.42
N ASN A 67 9.43 -3.28 -21.04
CA ASN A 67 8.05 -3.73 -20.90
C ASN A 67 7.56 -4.19 -22.27
N LEU A 68 7.18 -5.47 -22.37
CA LEU A 68 6.90 -6.11 -23.66
C LEU A 68 8.10 -5.95 -24.63
N LYS A 69 7.96 -5.13 -25.67
CA LYS A 69 9.00 -4.88 -26.69
C LYS A 69 9.59 -3.47 -26.62
N LYS A 70 9.22 -2.69 -25.59
CA LYS A 70 9.64 -1.29 -25.46
C LYS A 70 10.55 -1.11 -24.26
N GLU A 71 11.54 -0.23 -24.38
CA GLU A 71 12.30 0.23 -23.22
C GLU A 71 11.40 1.09 -22.31
N LYS A 72 11.56 0.91 -21.01
CA LYS A 72 10.90 1.74 -20.02
C LYS A 72 11.59 3.10 -19.94
N VAL A 73 10.82 4.16 -19.88
CA VAL A 73 11.34 5.53 -19.71
C VAL A 73 11.73 5.85 -18.27
N CYS A 74 11.22 5.08 -17.32
CA CYS A 74 11.50 5.18 -15.89
C CYS A 74 11.66 3.77 -15.33
N ILE A 75 12.73 3.55 -14.59
CA ILE A 75 13.03 2.28 -13.92
C ILE A 75 13.59 2.54 -12.53
N SER A 76 13.48 1.55 -11.66
CA SER A 76 14.10 1.58 -10.34
C SER A 76 15.61 1.80 -10.41
N LYS A 77 16.12 2.70 -9.59
CA LYS A 77 17.55 2.94 -9.35
C LYS A 77 18.07 2.16 -8.14
N ASN A 78 17.19 1.51 -7.39
CA ASN A 78 17.52 0.61 -6.29
C ASN A 78 17.55 -0.83 -6.82
N ASP A 79 18.76 -1.36 -7.05
CA ASP A 79 18.89 -2.71 -7.63
C ASP A 79 18.19 -3.77 -6.77
N GLY A 80 17.44 -4.62 -7.41
CA GLY A 80 16.68 -5.70 -6.76
C GLY A 80 15.37 -5.28 -6.08
N ILE A 81 14.95 -4.02 -6.19
CA ILE A 81 13.68 -3.53 -5.61
C ILE A 81 12.87 -2.83 -6.69
N SER A 82 11.57 -3.06 -6.75
CA SER A 82 10.69 -2.36 -7.69
C SER A 82 9.23 -2.34 -7.22
N HIS A 83 8.47 -1.36 -7.71
CA HIS A 83 7.02 -1.31 -7.54
C HIS A 83 6.30 -2.29 -8.50
N ALA A 84 6.55 -3.59 -8.33
CA ALA A 84 5.98 -4.61 -9.21
C ALA A 84 4.45 -4.80 -9.01
N CYS A 85 3.91 -4.41 -7.86
CA CYS A 85 2.48 -4.40 -7.58
C CYS A 85 1.78 -3.08 -7.96
N GLY A 86 2.55 -2.00 -8.20
CA GLY A 86 2.01 -0.71 -8.64
C GLY A 86 1.61 0.25 -7.52
N HIS A 87 2.13 0.06 -6.31
CA HIS A 87 1.79 0.91 -5.15
C HIS A 87 2.25 2.37 -5.31
N ASP A 88 3.26 2.63 -6.11
CA ASP A 88 3.64 3.99 -6.52
C ASP A 88 2.55 4.69 -7.33
N ALA A 89 1.85 3.95 -8.21
CA ALA A 89 0.70 4.47 -8.93
C ALA A 89 -0.51 4.70 -8.01
N HIS A 90 -0.75 3.80 -7.05
CA HIS A 90 -1.83 3.98 -6.06
C HIS A 90 -1.61 5.23 -5.23
N THR A 91 -0.39 5.43 -4.70
CA THR A 91 -0.02 6.64 -3.95
C THR A 91 -0.14 7.89 -4.81
N ALA A 92 0.32 7.85 -6.07
CA ALA A 92 0.22 9.00 -6.98
C ALA A 92 -1.23 9.37 -7.29
N MET A 93 -2.11 8.38 -7.48
CA MET A 93 -3.55 8.60 -7.65
C MET A 93 -4.16 9.24 -6.41
N LEU A 94 -3.88 8.72 -5.21
CA LEU A 94 -4.43 9.27 -3.97
C LEU A 94 -3.93 10.70 -3.69
N LEU A 95 -2.68 11.03 -4.01
CA LEU A 95 -2.15 12.40 -3.91
C LEU A 95 -2.86 13.35 -4.91
N ALA A 96 -3.12 12.88 -6.13
CA ALA A 96 -3.87 13.66 -7.12
C ALA A 96 -5.32 13.87 -6.69
N GLU A 97 -5.98 12.84 -6.15
CA GLU A 97 -7.33 12.94 -5.55
C GLU A 97 -7.33 13.92 -4.37
N ALA A 98 -6.34 13.82 -3.48
CA ALA A 98 -6.20 14.72 -2.34
C ALA A 98 -6.11 16.19 -2.77
N LYS A 99 -5.32 16.48 -3.82
CA LYS A 99 -5.22 17.82 -4.40
C LYS A 99 -6.57 18.31 -4.89
N ILE A 100 -7.25 17.54 -5.74
CA ILE A 100 -8.54 17.93 -6.32
C ILE A 100 -9.60 18.14 -5.24
N LEU A 101 -9.65 17.21 -4.26
CA LEU A 101 -10.62 17.30 -3.16
C LEU A 101 -10.35 18.50 -2.25
N ASN A 102 -9.07 18.78 -1.94
CA ASN A 102 -8.72 19.93 -1.10
C ASN A 102 -8.96 21.27 -1.81
N GLU A 103 -8.68 21.37 -3.11
CA GLU A 103 -8.97 22.56 -3.91
C GLU A 103 -10.49 22.87 -3.99
N ASN A 104 -11.34 21.85 -3.87
CA ASN A 104 -12.80 21.97 -3.94
C ASN A 104 -13.49 21.69 -2.59
N LYS A 105 -12.77 21.74 -1.48
CA LYS A 105 -13.29 21.34 -0.16
C LYS A 105 -14.53 22.08 0.30
N GLU A 106 -14.68 23.36 -0.06
CA GLU A 106 -15.84 24.17 0.31
C GLU A 106 -17.16 23.62 -0.28
N ASP A 107 -17.08 22.87 -1.38
CA ASP A 107 -18.23 22.23 -2.02
C ASP A 107 -18.47 20.79 -1.57
N LEU A 108 -17.54 20.20 -0.82
CA LEU A 108 -17.68 18.83 -0.31
C LEU A 108 -18.71 18.76 0.81
N ASN A 109 -19.57 17.73 0.73
CA ASN A 109 -20.47 17.34 1.81
C ASN A 109 -19.82 16.25 2.66
N GLY A 110 -19.29 16.61 3.83
CA GLY A 110 -18.61 15.67 4.75
C GLY A 110 -17.11 15.80 4.70
N ASN A 111 -16.40 14.77 5.15
CA ASN A 111 -14.95 14.81 5.31
C ASN A 111 -14.29 13.67 4.52
N ILE A 112 -13.02 13.88 4.16
CA ILE A 112 -12.17 12.85 3.56
C ILE A 112 -11.04 12.52 4.52
N VAL A 113 -10.80 11.22 4.74
CA VAL A 113 -9.63 10.69 5.43
C VAL A 113 -8.75 10.04 4.37
N LEU A 114 -7.53 10.52 4.26
CA LEU A 114 -6.51 9.97 3.36
C LEU A 114 -5.64 9.00 4.17
N LEU A 115 -5.50 7.78 3.72
CA LEU A 115 -4.73 6.76 4.41
C LEU A 115 -3.67 6.21 3.47
N PHE A 116 -2.40 6.50 3.76
CA PHE A 116 -1.24 5.99 3.05
C PHE A 116 -0.58 4.91 3.90
N GLU A 117 -0.71 3.66 3.46
CA GLU A 117 -0.29 2.48 4.22
C GLU A 117 1.12 2.05 3.87
N ARG A 118 1.94 1.79 4.90
CA ARG A 118 3.23 1.12 4.80
C ARG A 118 3.06 -0.40 4.93
N GLY A 119 3.95 -1.14 4.29
CA GLY A 119 4.13 -2.56 4.58
C GLY A 119 2.96 -3.46 4.20
N GLU A 120 2.22 -3.15 3.15
CA GLU A 120 1.09 -3.97 2.69
C GLU A 120 1.55 -5.39 2.36
N GLU A 121 2.64 -5.54 1.59
CA GLU A 121 3.20 -6.82 1.14
C GLU A 121 3.80 -7.67 2.29
N ALA A 122 4.14 -7.05 3.43
CA ALA A 122 4.64 -7.73 4.61
C ALA A 122 3.54 -8.11 5.62
N GLY A 123 2.28 -8.12 5.21
CA GLY A 123 1.14 -8.48 6.05
C GLY A 123 0.34 -7.31 6.56
N GLY A 124 0.55 -6.14 5.97
CA GLY A 124 -0.22 -4.92 6.14
C GLY A 124 -0.06 -4.23 7.51
N ASN A 125 0.18 -2.95 7.46
CA ASN A 125 0.16 -2.11 8.66
C ASN A 125 -1.19 -1.40 8.85
N ILE A 126 -2.19 -1.74 8.06
CA ILE A 126 -3.58 -1.30 8.27
C ILE A 126 -4.06 -1.59 9.69
N LYS A 127 -3.60 -2.68 10.29
CA LYS A 127 -3.85 -3.04 11.70
C LYS A 127 -3.31 -2.02 12.72
N ASN A 128 -2.39 -1.16 12.32
CA ASN A 128 -1.89 -0.05 13.13
C ASN A 128 -2.58 1.27 12.75
N LEU A 129 -2.78 1.51 11.46
CA LEU A 129 -3.37 2.76 10.94
C LEU A 129 -4.85 2.89 11.28
N LEU A 130 -5.64 1.86 11.01
CA LEU A 130 -7.10 1.96 11.19
C LEU A 130 -7.49 2.12 12.67
N PRO A 131 -6.95 1.35 13.62
CA PRO A 131 -7.17 1.62 15.05
C PRO A 131 -6.68 3.01 15.48
N TYR A 132 -5.55 3.49 14.97
CA TYR A 132 -5.08 4.83 15.28
C TYR A 132 -6.09 5.90 14.82
N ALA A 133 -6.60 5.78 13.60
CA ALA A 133 -7.63 6.69 13.07
C ALA A 133 -8.91 6.67 13.95
N VAL A 134 -9.42 5.47 14.26
CA VAL A 134 -10.71 5.31 14.94
C VAL A 134 -10.59 5.50 16.45
N GLU A 135 -9.57 4.94 17.09
CA GLU A 135 -9.45 4.91 18.55
C GLU A 135 -8.66 6.08 19.10
N THR A 136 -7.59 6.53 18.42
CA THR A 136 -6.75 7.65 18.89
C THR A 136 -7.27 8.98 18.36
N MET A 137 -7.47 9.10 17.06
CA MET A 137 -7.98 10.34 16.46
C MET A 137 -9.50 10.50 16.59
N LYS A 138 -10.21 9.44 17.03
CA LYS A 138 -11.69 9.42 17.18
C LYS A 138 -12.44 9.73 15.88
N LEU A 139 -11.86 9.38 14.75
CA LEU A 139 -12.52 9.61 13.46
C LEU A 139 -13.69 8.63 13.30
N LYS A 140 -14.83 9.16 12.89
CA LYS A 140 -15.98 8.34 12.47
C LYS A 140 -15.92 8.16 10.98
N ILE A 141 -15.64 6.95 10.52
CA ILE A 141 -15.55 6.59 9.10
C ILE A 141 -16.86 5.90 8.70
N ASP A 142 -17.55 6.45 7.71
CA ASP A 142 -18.84 5.92 7.25
C ASP A 142 -18.67 4.96 6.05
N THR A 143 -17.63 5.15 5.24
CA THR A 143 -17.31 4.27 4.10
C THR A 143 -15.83 4.35 3.75
N CYS A 144 -15.34 3.32 3.05
CA CYS A 144 -13.96 3.24 2.60
C CYS A 144 -13.93 2.94 1.09
N MET A 145 -12.92 3.51 0.42
CA MET A 145 -12.62 3.22 -0.98
C MET A 145 -11.12 3.03 -1.14
N ALA A 146 -10.74 2.12 -2.02
CA ALA A 146 -9.37 1.94 -2.48
C ALA A 146 -9.39 1.55 -3.96
N THR A 147 -8.32 1.88 -4.67
CA THR A 147 -8.12 1.48 -6.07
C THR A 147 -6.89 0.59 -6.17
N HIS A 148 -6.88 -0.34 -7.11
CA HIS A 148 -5.70 -1.13 -7.43
C HIS A 148 -5.50 -1.17 -8.95
N VAL A 149 -4.29 -0.88 -9.42
CA VAL A 149 -3.94 -1.04 -10.83
C VAL A 149 -3.89 -2.52 -11.18
N LYS A 150 -4.35 -2.89 -12.37
CA LYS A 150 -4.43 -4.28 -12.78
C LYS A 150 -3.96 -4.44 -14.22
N TRP A 151 -3.08 -5.41 -14.44
CA TRP A 151 -2.41 -5.62 -15.73
C TRP A 151 -3.34 -6.08 -16.86
N ASP A 152 -4.46 -6.74 -16.52
CA ASP A 152 -5.44 -7.30 -17.47
C ASP A 152 -6.66 -6.39 -17.70
N VAL A 153 -6.70 -5.21 -17.08
CA VAL A 153 -7.73 -4.19 -17.33
C VAL A 153 -7.21 -3.22 -18.39
N PRO A 154 -7.91 -3.02 -19.52
CA PRO A 154 -7.47 -2.10 -20.56
C PRO A 154 -7.29 -0.67 -20.06
N THR A 155 -6.24 0.01 -20.52
CA THR A 155 -5.97 1.41 -20.17
C THR A 155 -7.18 2.29 -20.46
N GLY A 156 -7.54 3.15 -19.50
CA GLY A 156 -8.69 4.05 -19.60
C GLY A 156 -10.03 3.41 -19.19
N THR A 157 -10.00 2.20 -18.66
CA THR A 157 -11.18 1.52 -18.10
C THR A 157 -11.06 1.35 -16.60
N ILE A 158 -12.20 1.29 -15.92
CA ILE A 158 -12.32 1.01 -14.49
C ILE A 158 -13.24 -0.21 -14.33
N SER A 159 -12.82 -1.17 -13.51
CA SER A 159 -13.69 -2.27 -13.05
C SER A 159 -14.18 -1.97 -11.64
N ALA A 160 -15.48 -2.04 -11.43
CA ALA A 160 -16.13 -1.86 -10.13
C ALA A 160 -17.29 -2.84 -10.03
N GLU A 161 -16.97 -4.10 -9.73
CA GLU A 161 -17.95 -5.17 -9.67
C GLU A 161 -18.36 -5.43 -8.22
N PRO A 162 -19.65 -5.76 -7.97
CA PRO A 162 -20.11 -6.12 -6.64
C PRO A 162 -19.59 -7.49 -6.22
N GLY A 163 -19.24 -7.63 -4.95
CA GLY A 163 -18.80 -8.90 -4.38
C GLY A 163 -17.30 -8.95 -4.05
N ALA A 164 -16.74 -10.15 -3.98
CA ALA A 164 -15.33 -10.35 -3.69
C ALA A 164 -14.47 -10.05 -4.93
N VAL A 165 -13.60 -9.08 -4.83
CA VAL A 165 -12.72 -8.63 -5.93
C VAL A 165 -11.34 -9.26 -5.82
N PHE A 166 -10.87 -9.55 -4.60
CA PHE A 166 -9.57 -10.17 -4.32
C PHE A 166 -9.71 -11.56 -3.74
N SER A 167 -8.73 -12.41 -4.04
CA SER A 167 -8.62 -13.73 -3.43
C SER A 167 -8.21 -13.63 -1.96
N GLY A 168 -8.62 -14.59 -1.14
CA GLY A 168 -8.07 -14.78 0.20
C GLY A 168 -6.66 -15.38 0.13
N ALA A 169 -5.78 -14.95 1.03
CA ALA A 169 -4.45 -15.54 1.18
C ALA A 169 -4.36 -16.32 2.50
N TYR A 170 -3.78 -17.52 2.42
CA TYR A 170 -3.53 -18.37 3.58
C TYR A 170 -2.08 -18.83 3.53
N GLY A 171 -1.38 -18.68 4.66
CA GLY A 171 -0.03 -19.19 4.84
C GLY A 171 0.00 -20.30 5.88
N PHE A 172 0.88 -21.27 5.70
CA PHE A 172 1.18 -22.26 6.73
C PHE A 172 2.68 -22.53 6.79
N ILE A 173 3.15 -22.88 7.99
CA ILE A 173 4.55 -23.24 8.24
C ILE A 173 4.59 -24.70 8.71
N ILE A 174 5.30 -25.55 7.97
CA ILE A 174 5.59 -26.91 8.38
C ILE A 174 7.00 -26.94 8.96
N LYS A 175 7.12 -27.30 10.24
CA LYS A 175 8.41 -27.53 10.89
C LYS A 175 8.63 -29.03 11.04
N LEU A 176 9.66 -29.54 10.36
CA LEU A 176 10.07 -30.95 10.50
C LEU A 176 11.22 -30.99 11.48
N HIS A 177 11.06 -31.81 12.54
CA HIS A 177 12.08 -32.06 13.52
C HIS A 177 12.64 -33.48 13.29
N GLY A 178 13.89 -33.56 12.89
CA GLY A 178 14.55 -34.81 12.60
C GLY A 178 15.97 -34.88 13.14
N GLN A 179 16.54 -36.06 13.09
CA GLN A 179 17.94 -36.31 13.41
C GLN A 179 18.71 -36.59 12.13
N ALA A 180 19.76 -35.83 11.89
CA ALA A 180 20.63 -36.05 10.73
C ALA A 180 21.30 -37.42 10.81
N GLY A 181 21.38 -38.14 9.70
CA GLY A 181 22.04 -39.45 9.58
C GLY A 181 22.69 -39.63 8.22
N HIS A 182 23.60 -40.61 8.10
CA HIS A 182 24.23 -40.95 6.83
C HIS A 182 23.20 -41.53 5.84
N GLY A 183 23.41 -41.32 4.55
CA GLY A 183 22.51 -41.78 3.49
C GLY A 183 22.22 -43.28 3.47
N ASP A 184 23.16 -44.08 3.91
CA ASP A 184 23.08 -45.56 3.92
C ASP A 184 22.48 -46.16 5.23
N ASP A 185 22.09 -45.31 6.18
CA ASP A 185 21.49 -45.77 7.44
C ASP A 185 19.98 -46.02 7.28
N ASP A 186 19.61 -46.99 6.47
CA ASP A 186 18.23 -47.41 6.29
C ASP A 186 17.60 -47.87 7.60
N GLY A 187 16.50 -47.25 7.98
CA GLY A 187 15.71 -47.58 9.16
C GLY A 187 16.09 -46.86 10.45
N LYS A 188 17.16 -46.07 10.47
CA LYS A 188 17.54 -45.26 11.65
C LYS A 188 17.20 -43.76 11.48
N ARG A 189 16.77 -43.36 10.31
CA ARG A 189 16.37 -41.97 10.02
C ARG A 189 15.03 -41.66 10.67
N ARG A 190 15.03 -40.68 11.55
CA ARG A 190 13.81 -40.08 12.10
C ARG A 190 13.77 -38.62 11.65
N GLY A 191 13.07 -38.34 10.56
CA GLY A 191 12.79 -36.95 10.17
C GLY A 191 13.42 -36.50 8.87
N ALA A 192 13.32 -35.20 8.61
CA ALA A 192 13.68 -34.59 7.36
C ALA A 192 15.18 -34.68 7.02
N VAL A 193 15.45 -34.90 5.77
CA VAL A 193 16.75 -34.76 5.13
C VAL A 193 16.98 -33.28 4.84
#